data_87de503737c202094f014b6a17e3a6b8
#
_entry.id   87de503737c202094f014b6a17e3a6b8
#
_cell.length_a   1.000
_cell.length_b   1.000
_cell.length_c   1.000
_cell.angle_alpha   90.00
_cell.angle_beta   90.00
_cell.angle_gamma   90.00
#
_symmetry.space_group_name_H-M   'P 1'
#
loop_
_entity.id
_entity.type
_entity.pdbx_description
1 polymer ?
#
loop_
_entity_poly.entity_id
_entity_poly.type
_entity_poly.pdbx_seq_one_letter_code
_entity_poly.pdbx_strand_id
1 'polypeptide(L)'
;MNSQSRAVPVSVLIPIKNEAANLRRCLASITWADEIVVVDSQSTDASQKIAEELGARVVQFEFNGVWPKKKNWALENILFRNDWVFILDADEVLPPDAESEFRDAIANAGELAGYWINRRFMFIGRWLKHAYYPNWNLRLFRHSLGRYEKLTDAATESGDNEVHEHVVVQGATGRLRSEMDHYAFPTVEVFIEKHNRYSNWEARVATERYLAASSGKLRSDTVDRRRKLKLLSQRMPFRPLLRFLYVYVWQKGFLDGREGYYFARLHATYEFLSLAKTYEFRKRLSAD
;
A
#
# COMPACT_ATOMS: atom_id res chain seq x y z
N MET A 1 -3.70 40.30 13.07
CA MET A 1 -4.65 39.67 12.13
C MET A 1 -4.24 38.23 11.98
N ASN A 2 -4.95 37.31 12.68
CA ASN A 2 -4.72 35.87 12.53
C ASN A 2 -5.20 35.47 11.13
N SER A 3 -4.27 35.25 10.22
CA SER A 3 -4.57 34.49 9.00
C SER A 3 -4.78 33.04 9.46
N GLN A 4 -6.02 32.64 9.74
CA GLN A 4 -6.35 31.24 9.75
C GLN A 4 -5.90 30.70 8.37
N SER A 5 -4.84 29.88 8.37
CA SER A 5 -4.34 29.24 7.17
C SER A 5 -5.52 28.49 6.55
N ARG A 6 -5.94 28.93 5.36
CA ARG A 6 -7.02 28.24 4.63
C ARG A 6 -6.61 26.80 4.46
N ALA A 7 -7.49 25.84 4.73
CA ALA A 7 -7.22 24.42 4.56
C ALA A 7 -6.61 24.10 3.18
N VAL A 8 -5.75 23.12 3.09
CA VAL A 8 -5.17 22.68 1.80
C VAL A 8 -6.27 22.00 0.99
N PRO A 9 -6.51 22.39 -0.29
CA PRO A 9 -7.60 21.85 -1.11
C PRO A 9 -7.31 20.41 -1.56
N VAL A 10 -7.33 19.49 -0.62
CA VAL A 10 -7.14 18.04 -0.80
C VAL A 10 -8.13 17.26 0.03
N SER A 11 -8.68 16.20 -0.55
CA SER A 11 -9.47 15.20 0.16
C SER A 11 -8.56 14.03 0.53
N VAL A 12 -8.40 13.76 1.82
CA VAL A 12 -7.60 12.63 2.31
C VAL A 12 -8.49 11.41 2.48
N LEU A 13 -8.18 10.33 1.78
CA LEU A 13 -8.89 9.05 1.86
C LEU A 13 -8.10 8.07 2.74
N ILE A 14 -8.71 7.64 3.85
CA ILE A 14 -8.11 6.70 4.80
C ILE A 14 -8.93 5.41 4.86
N PRO A 15 -8.43 4.30 4.28
CA PRO A 15 -9.07 3.00 4.41
C PRO A 15 -8.72 2.37 5.76
N ILE A 16 -9.74 1.93 6.51
CA ILE A 16 -9.54 1.31 7.82
C ILE A 16 -10.24 -0.05 7.96
N LYS A 17 -9.70 -0.85 8.86
CA LYS A 17 -10.37 -2.00 9.50
C LYS A 17 -9.64 -2.32 10.81
N ASN A 18 -10.26 -2.00 11.95
CA ASN A 18 -9.69 -2.22 13.29
C ASN A 18 -8.33 -1.49 13.47
N GLU A 19 -8.33 -0.18 13.26
CA GLU A 19 -7.13 0.68 13.31
C GLU A 19 -7.16 1.69 14.48
N ALA A 20 -7.93 1.43 15.54
CA ALA A 20 -8.07 2.34 16.68
C ALA A 20 -6.72 2.75 17.31
N ALA A 21 -5.74 1.85 17.30
CA ALA A 21 -4.40 2.11 17.86
C ALA A 21 -3.59 3.14 17.05
N ASN A 22 -3.82 3.23 15.74
CA ASN A 22 -3.05 4.05 14.81
C ASN A 22 -3.75 5.36 14.43
N LEU A 23 -5.07 5.33 14.35
CA LEU A 23 -5.90 6.33 13.68
C LEU A 23 -5.75 7.74 14.29
N ARG A 24 -5.65 7.87 15.64
CA ARG A 24 -5.46 9.17 16.27
C ARG A 24 -4.19 9.89 15.80
N ARG A 25 -3.09 9.16 15.70
CA ARG A 25 -1.80 9.70 15.24
C ARG A 25 -1.84 10.05 13.77
N CYS A 26 -2.44 9.20 12.95
CA CYS A 26 -2.64 9.45 11.53
C CYS A 26 -3.44 10.74 11.30
N LEU A 27 -4.63 10.83 11.88
CA LEU A 27 -5.52 11.99 11.74
C LEU A 27 -4.90 13.29 12.26
N ALA A 28 -4.15 13.23 13.37
CA ALA A 28 -3.45 14.40 13.92
C ALA A 28 -2.41 14.98 12.96
N SER A 29 -1.86 14.19 12.03
CA SER A 29 -0.86 14.63 11.07
C SER A 29 -1.42 15.33 9.83
N ILE A 30 -2.74 15.33 9.65
CA ILE A 30 -3.43 15.85 8.44
C ILE A 30 -4.57 16.82 8.75
N THR A 31 -4.57 17.44 9.93
CA THR A 31 -5.63 18.39 10.36
C THR A 31 -5.76 19.62 9.44
N TRP A 32 -4.76 19.86 8.62
CA TRP A 32 -4.71 20.92 7.61
C TRP A 32 -5.47 20.60 6.31
N ALA A 33 -5.89 19.33 6.10
CA ALA A 33 -6.64 18.95 4.90
C ALA A 33 -8.08 19.52 4.94
N ASP A 34 -8.59 19.94 3.76
CA ASP A 34 -9.95 20.47 3.65
C ASP A 34 -11.04 19.39 3.86
N GLU A 35 -10.73 18.16 3.49
CA GLU A 35 -11.63 17.02 3.69
C GLU A 35 -10.86 15.78 4.13
N ILE A 36 -11.38 15.09 5.14
CA ILE A 36 -10.90 13.79 5.58
C ILE A 36 -12.04 12.78 5.49
N VAL A 37 -11.84 11.74 4.67
CA VAL A 37 -12.81 10.66 4.46
C VAL A 37 -12.20 9.35 4.95
N VAL A 38 -12.81 8.74 5.93
CA VAL A 38 -12.45 7.43 6.45
C VAL A 38 -13.40 6.39 5.87
N VAL A 39 -12.86 5.39 5.16
CA VAL A 39 -13.65 4.27 4.64
C VAL A 39 -13.43 3.04 5.50
N ASP A 40 -14.45 2.69 6.26
CA ASP A 40 -14.40 1.65 7.26
C ASP A 40 -15.02 0.34 6.77
N SER A 41 -14.24 -0.74 6.83
CA SER A 41 -14.70 -2.08 6.47
C SER A 41 -15.29 -2.82 7.67
N GLN A 42 -16.33 -2.26 8.27
CA GLN A 42 -17.03 -2.89 9.39
C GLN A 42 -16.07 -3.17 10.58
N SER A 43 -15.38 -2.13 11.06
CA SER A 43 -14.54 -2.23 12.25
C SER A 43 -15.36 -2.60 13.48
N THR A 44 -14.80 -3.44 14.32
CA THR A 44 -15.42 -3.92 15.57
C THR A 44 -14.79 -3.29 16.81
N ASP A 45 -13.76 -2.49 16.62
CA ASP A 45 -13.08 -1.70 17.67
C ASP A 45 -13.57 -0.24 17.70
N ALA A 46 -12.86 0.63 18.40
CA ALA A 46 -13.20 2.05 18.52
C ALA A 46 -12.85 2.90 17.28
N SER A 47 -12.43 2.31 16.15
CA SER A 47 -11.94 3.05 14.97
C SER A 47 -12.95 4.06 14.44
N GLN A 48 -14.19 3.66 14.24
CA GLN A 48 -15.24 4.55 13.73
C GLN A 48 -15.44 5.74 14.66
N LYS A 49 -15.61 5.46 15.97
CA LYS A 49 -15.82 6.51 16.99
C LYS A 49 -14.68 7.52 17.00
N ILE A 50 -13.43 7.04 16.95
CA ILE A 50 -12.23 7.89 16.91
C ILE A 50 -12.24 8.78 15.66
N ALA A 51 -12.59 8.26 14.50
CA ALA A 51 -12.64 9.03 13.26
C ALA A 51 -13.67 10.17 13.35
N GLU A 52 -14.89 9.86 13.83
CA GLU A 52 -15.97 10.83 13.99
C GLU A 52 -15.63 11.91 15.02
N GLU A 53 -15.07 11.53 16.19
CA GLU A 53 -14.61 12.46 17.23
C GLU A 53 -13.57 13.47 16.71
N LEU A 54 -12.74 13.06 15.74
CA LEU A 54 -11.70 13.90 15.14
C LEU A 54 -12.15 14.59 13.85
N GLY A 55 -13.45 14.60 13.57
CA GLY A 55 -14.07 15.37 12.47
C GLY A 55 -13.95 14.74 11.09
N ALA A 56 -13.54 13.48 10.98
CA ALA A 56 -13.53 12.79 9.70
C ALA A 56 -14.96 12.34 9.29
N ARG A 57 -15.23 12.40 8.00
CA ARG A 57 -16.42 11.80 7.40
C ARG A 57 -16.22 10.29 7.30
N VAL A 58 -17.00 9.50 8.05
CA VAL A 58 -16.93 8.04 7.98
C VAL A 58 -17.92 7.50 6.96
N VAL A 59 -17.44 6.61 6.08
CA VAL A 59 -18.24 5.88 5.10
C VAL A 59 -18.03 4.39 5.31
N GLN A 60 -19.12 3.65 5.49
CA GLN A 60 -19.06 2.20 5.65
C GLN A 60 -18.90 1.51 4.31
N PHE A 61 -18.01 0.53 4.26
CA PHE A 61 -17.77 -0.33 3.12
C PHE A 61 -17.97 -1.79 3.50
N GLU A 62 -18.79 -2.48 2.74
CA GLU A 62 -18.99 -3.92 2.87
C GLU A 62 -18.38 -4.63 1.65
N PHE A 63 -17.36 -5.45 1.89
CA PHE A 63 -16.69 -6.18 0.84
C PHE A 63 -17.47 -7.44 0.45
N ASN A 64 -17.90 -7.51 -0.79
CA ASN A 64 -18.64 -8.65 -1.36
C ASN A 64 -17.76 -9.78 -1.92
N GLY A 65 -16.43 -9.71 -1.69
CA GLY A 65 -15.46 -10.71 -2.17
C GLY A 65 -14.93 -10.51 -3.58
N VAL A 66 -15.44 -9.52 -4.32
CA VAL A 66 -15.03 -9.23 -5.70
C VAL A 66 -14.55 -7.79 -5.86
N TRP A 67 -13.93 -7.51 -6.99
CA TRP A 67 -13.53 -6.14 -7.37
C TRP A 67 -14.76 -5.24 -7.61
N PRO A 68 -14.71 -3.93 -7.25
CA PRO A 68 -13.55 -3.21 -6.72
C PRO A 68 -13.34 -3.46 -5.22
N LYS A 69 -12.08 -3.42 -4.78
CA LYS A 69 -11.71 -3.40 -3.39
C LYS A 69 -11.91 -2.00 -2.79
N LYS A 70 -11.71 -1.85 -1.48
CA LYS A 70 -12.04 -0.67 -0.68
C LYS A 70 -11.59 0.67 -1.26
N LYS A 71 -10.32 0.80 -1.66
CA LYS A 71 -9.78 2.08 -2.15
C LYS A 71 -10.37 2.45 -3.50
N ASN A 72 -10.44 1.52 -4.46
CA ASN A 72 -11.10 1.80 -5.73
C ASN A 72 -12.60 2.01 -5.59
N TRP A 73 -13.27 1.21 -4.76
CA TRP A 73 -14.69 1.44 -4.48
C TRP A 73 -14.91 2.86 -3.95
N ALA A 74 -14.07 3.32 -3.03
CA ALA A 74 -14.15 4.68 -2.49
C ALA A 74 -13.92 5.74 -3.58
N LEU A 75 -12.91 5.56 -4.42
CA LEU A 75 -12.63 6.48 -5.54
C LEU A 75 -13.73 6.51 -6.60
N GLU A 76 -14.56 5.48 -6.70
CA GLU A 76 -15.66 5.38 -7.67
C GLU A 76 -17.00 5.86 -7.11
N ASN A 77 -17.23 5.70 -5.80
CA ASN A 77 -18.56 5.87 -5.20
C ASN A 77 -18.65 7.07 -4.24
N ILE A 78 -17.51 7.65 -3.82
CA ILE A 78 -17.52 8.79 -2.90
C ILE A 78 -17.34 10.08 -3.70
N LEU A 79 -18.25 11.02 -3.48
CA LEU A 79 -18.08 12.38 -3.96
C LEU A 79 -17.11 13.11 -3.03
N PHE A 80 -15.92 13.39 -3.52
CA PHE A 80 -14.91 14.19 -2.84
C PHE A 80 -15.13 15.68 -3.11
N ARG A 81 -14.79 16.54 -2.13
CA ARG A 81 -14.90 18.00 -2.27
C ARG A 81 -13.85 18.59 -3.19
N ASN A 82 -12.68 17.94 -3.25
CA ASN A 82 -11.51 18.47 -3.94
C ASN A 82 -11.13 17.61 -5.15
N ASP A 83 -10.54 18.25 -6.16
CA ASP A 83 -10.01 17.57 -7.34
C ASP A 83 -8.81 16.67 -6.99
N TRP A 84 -8.09 17.01 -5.93
CA TRP A 84 -6.94 16.25 -5.47
C TRP A 84 -7.32 15.31 -4.33
N VAL A 85 -6.96 14.04 -4.49
CA VAL A 85 -7.12 13.01 -3.47
C VAL A 85 -5.74 12.52 -3.03
N PHE A 86 -5.55 12.46 -1.72
CA PHE A 86 -4.38 11.83 -1.10
C PHE A 86 -4.80 10.57 -0.36
N ILE A 87 -4.19 9.43 -0.69
CA ILE A 87 -4.45 8.17 -0.01
C ILE A 87 -3.43 7.96 1.10
N LEU A 88 -3.91 7.87 2.33
CA LEU A 88 -3.11 7.68 3.54
C LEU A 88 -3.59 6.44 4.28
N ASP A 89 -2.72 5.47 4.51
CA ASP A 89 -3.06 4.31 5.32
C ASP A 89 -3.04 4.72 6.82
N ALA A 90 -3.88 4.11 7.67
CA ALA A 90 -4.03 4.52 9.07
C ALA A 90 -2.75 4.37 9.90
N ASP A 91 -1.82 3.52 9.47
CA ASP A 91 -0.51 3.34 10.08
C ASP A 91 0.60 4.23 9.47
N GLU A 92 0.19 5.25 8.66
CA GLU A 92 1.10 6.25 8.08
C GLU A 92 0.90 7.62 8.75
N VAL A 93 1.98 8.41 8.83
CA VAL A 93 2.01 9.73 9.48
C VAL A 93 2.83 10.69 8.65
N LEU A 94 2.26 11.85 8.33
CA LEU A 94 2.98 12.92 7.64
C LEU A 94 3.78 13.80 8.62
N PRO A 95 4.94 14.32 8.19
CA PRO A 95 5.71 15.28 8.99
C PRO A 95 5.01 16.65 9.03
N PRO A 96 5.33 17.52 10.02
CA PRO A 96 4.68 18.83 10.17
C PRO A 96 4.84 19.78 8.97
N ASP A 97 5.92 19.64 8.20
CA ASP A 97 6.20 20.46 7.01
C ASP A 97 5.45 20.01 5.74
N ALA A 98 4.76 18.87 5.80
CA ALA A 98 3.98 18.37 4.67
C ALA A 98 2.86 19.33 4.25
N GLU A 99 2.22 20.06 5.17
CA GLU A 99 1.16 21.02 4.85
C GLU A 99 1.60 22.03 3.80
N SER A 100 2.73 22.70 4.03
CA SER A 100 3.22 23.73 3.11
C SER A 100 3.56 23.15 1.75
N GLU A 101 4.19 21.97 1.71
CA GLU A 101 4.56 21.34 0.46
C GLU A 101 3.34 20.84 -0.33
N PHE A 102 2.32 20.25 0.33
CA PHE A 102 1.09 19.85 -0.35
C PHE A 102 0.35 21.04 -0.95
N ARG A 103 0.28 22.15 -0.20
CA ARG A 103 -0.29 23.41 -0.67
C ARG A 103 0.40 23.91 -1.93
N ASP A 104 1.73 23.97 -1.90
CA ASP A 104 2.55 24.44 -3.02
C ASP A 104 2.47 23.48 -4.21
N ALA A 105 2.54 22.17 -3.97
CA ALA A 105 2.45 21.16 -5.00
C ALA A 105 1.11 21.20 -5.75
N ILE A 106 0.00 21.36 -5.03
CA ILE A 106 -1.34 21.47 -5.62
C ILE A 106 -1.50 22.78 -6.37
N ALA A 107 -1.09 23.90 -5.77
CA ALA A 107 -1.21 25.23 -6.39
C ALA A 107 -0.39 25.38 -7.67
N ASN A 108 0.78 24.73 -7.74
CA ASN A 108 1.71 24.82 -8.86
C ASN A 108 1.75 23.54 -9.72
N ALA A 109 0.75 22.68 -9.61
CA ALA A 109 0.74 21.38 -10.29
C ALA A 109 0.75 21.47 -11.82
N GLY A 110 0.21 22.56 -12.40
CA GLY A 110 0.07 22.66 -13.86
C GLY A 110 -0.65 21.44 -14.43
N GLU A 111 0.00 20.74 -15.36
CA GLU A 111 -0.51 19.53 -16.01
C GLU A 111 -0.17 18.22 -15.28
N LEU A 112 0.46 18.29 -14.12
CA LEU A 112 0.76 17.08 -13.36
C LEU A 112 -0.53 16.40 -12.88
N ALA A 113 -0.57 15.09 -13.08
CA ALA A 113 -1.69 14.23 -12.69
C ALA A 113 -1.54 13.65 -11.28
N GLY A 114 -0.32 13.65 -10.73
CA GLY A 114 -0.08 13.11 -9.40
C GLY A 114 1.35 13.28 -8.90
N TYR A 115 1.56 12.92 -7.64
CA TYR A 115 2.85 13.01 -6.96
C TYR A 115 3.17 11.74 -6.21
N TRP A 116 4.42 11.33 -6.32
CA TRP A 116 5.02 10.28 -5.51
C TRP A 116 5.49 10.85 -4.18
N ILE A 117 5.24 10.10 -3.11
CA ILE A 117 5.78 10.36 -1.78
C ILE A 117 6.61 9.18 -1.32
N ASN A 118 7.73 9.45 -0.65
CA ASN A 118 8.60 8.41 -0.12
C ASN A 118 8.12 7.99 1.28
N ARG A 119 8.25 6.70 1.62
CA ARG A 119 7.90 6.16 2.93
C ARG A 119 9.14 5.78 3.72
N ARG A 120 9.22 6.25 4.95
CA ARG A 120 10.18 5.81 5.95
C ARG A 120 9.61 4.61 6.70
N PHE A 121 10.15 3.45 6.46
CA PHE A 121 9.62 2.22 6.99
C PHE A 121 10.06 1.98 8.43
N MET A 122 9.10 1.96 9.38
CA MET A 122 9.35 1.69 10.78
C MET A 122 9.19 0.20 11.07
N PHE A 123 10.24 -0.43 11.59
CA PHE A 123 10.25 -1.84 11.97
C PHE A 123 10.73 -1.99 13.41
N ILE A 124 9.88 -2.53 14.27
CA ILE A 124 10.15 -2.69 15.72
C ILE A 124 10.64 -1.36 16.34
N GLY A 125 9.92 -0.25 16.02
CA GLY A 125 10.21 1.08 16.56
C GLY A 125 11.40 1.81 15.92
N ARG A 126 12.07 1.24 14.92
CA ARG A 126 13.24 1.84 14.26
C ARG A 126 12.97 2.11 12.78
N TRP A 127 13.39 3.29 12.29
CA TRP A 127 13.44 3.57 10.86
C TRP A 127 14.55 2.76 10.17
N LEU A 128 14.17 1.94 9.19
CA LEU A 128 15.12 1.24 8.31
C LEU A 128 15.58 2.22 7.21
N LYS A 129 16.80 2.74 7.36
CA LYS A 129 17.36 3.77 6.46
C LYS A 129 17.92 3.20 5.15
N HIS A 130 18.11 1.89 5.09
CA HIS A 130 18.74 1.20 3.96
C HIS A 130 17.86 0.08 3.43
N ALA A 131 17.46 -0.85 4.31
CA ALA A 131 16.54 -1.90 3.94
C ALA A 131 15.18 -1.31 3.58
N TYR A 132 14.72 -1.54 2.34
CA TYR A 132 13.41 -1.06 1.87
C TYR A 132 13.30 0.47 1.66
N TYR A 133 14.42 1.16 1.53
CA TYR A 133 14.45 2.60 1.28
C TYR A 133 15.34 2.92 0.06
N PRO A 134 14.94 3.87 -0.84
CA PRO A 134 13.67 4.60 -0.84
C PRO A 134 12.47 3.73 -1.24
N ASN A 135 11.29 4.05 -0.70
CA ASN A 135 10.03 3.38 -0.98
C ASN A 135 9.00 4.38 -1.51
N TRP A 136 9.07 4.67 -2.80
CA TRP A 136 8.21 5.63 -3.47
C TRP A 136 6.83 5.05 -3.77
N ASN A 137 5.78 5.80 -3.40
CA ASN A 137 4.39 5.46 -3.67
C ASN A 137 3.66 6.65 -4.28
N LEU A 138 2.86 6.41 -5.31
CA LEU A 138 1.98 7.41 -5.88
C LEU A 138 0.74 7.51 -5.00
N ARG A 139 0.61 8.62 -4.26
CA ARG A 139 -0.43 8.76 -3.23
C ARG A 139 -1.28 10.01 -3.37
N LEU A 140 -0.73 11.11 -3.90
CA LEU A 140 -1.45 12.33 -4.19
C LEU A 140 -1.70 12.41 -5.69
N PHE A 141 -2.97 12.54 -6.11
CA PHE A 141 -3.30 12.57 -7.54
C PHE A 141 -4.65 13.26 -7.79
N ARG A 142 -4.87 13.73 -9.03
CA ARG A 142 -6.18 14.22 -9.45
C ARG A 142 -7.16 13.06 -9.48
N HIS A 143 -8.27 13.19 -8.73
CA HIS A 143 -9.26 12.13 -8.54
C HIS A 143 -9.77 11.56 -9.87
N SER A 144 -9.99 12.39 -10.88
CA SER A 144 -10.48 11.97 -12.19
C SER A 144 -9.46 11.14 -12.99
N LEU A 145 -8.16 11.22 -12.68
CA LEU A 145 -7.08 10.64 -13.47
C LEU A 145 -6.42 9.41 -12.84
N GLY A 146 -6.71 9.07 -11.59
CA GLY A 146 -6.02 8.00 -10.87
C GLY A 146 -6.95 6.89 -10.36
N ARG A 147 -6.52 5.63 -10.51
CA ARG A 147 -7.19 4.44 -9.96
C ARG A 147 -6.16 3.36 -9.61
N TYR A 148 -6.50 2.48 -8.69
CA TYR A 148 -5.70 1.27 -8.49
C TYR A 148 -5.87 0.30 -9.65
N GLU A 149 -4.78 -0.31 -10.07
CA GLU A 149 -4.80 -1.35 -11.09
C GLU A 149 -5.55 -2.60 -10.60
N LYS A 150 -6.21 -3.29 -11.51
CA LYS A 150 -6.83 -4.60 -11.26
C LYS A 150 -5.85 -5.70 -11.66
N LEU A 151 -5.39 -6.50 -10.73
CA LEU A 151 -4.40 -7.56 -10.99
C LEU A 151 -5.02 -8.93 -11.28
N THR A 152 -6.22 -9.20 -10.77
CA THR A 152 -6.91 -10.48 -10.94
C THR A 152 -8.42 -10.30 -10.90
N ASP A 153 -9.17 -11.19 -11.56
CA ASP A 153 -10.63 -11.29 -11.49
C ASP A 153 -11.10 -12.25 -10.38
N ALA A 154 -10.18 -13.02 -9.79
CA ALA A 154 -10.53 -13.97 -8.76
C ALA A 154 -11.00 -13.29 -7.48
N ALA A 155 -11.97 -13.90 -6.81
CA ALA A 155 -12.30 -13.55 -5.44
C ALA A 155 -11.03 -13.65 -4.58
N THR A 156 -10.69 -12.56 -3.90
CA THR A 156 -9.42 -12.51 -3.17
C THR A 156 -9.64 -12.72 -1.69
N GLU A 157 -9.03 -13.78 -1.14
CA GLU A 157 -8.88 -13.94 0.32
C GLU A 157 -7.87 -12.96 0.94
N SER A 158 -7.25 -12.09 0.13
CA SER A 158 -6.40 -11.01 0.64
C SER A 158 -7.19 -9.95 1.41
N GLY A 159 -8.52 -10.12 1.47
CA GLY A 159 -9.41 -9.16 2.06
C GLY A 159 -9.74 -8.01 1.13
N ASP A 160 -10.27 -6.97 1.70
CA ASP A 160 -10.84 -5.81 1.05
C ASP A 160 -9.83 -4.71 0.67
N ASN A 161 -8.55 -4.86 1.05
CA ASN A 161 -7.50 -3.87 0.75
C ASN A 161 -6.71 -4.21 -0.50
N GLU A 162 -6.32 -3.17 -1.23
CA GLU A 162 -5.31 -3.22 -2.28
C GLU A 162 -3.92 -3.32 -1.64
N VAL A 163 -3.32 -4.53 -1.67
CA VAL A 163 -2.03 -4.83 -1.02
C VAL A 163 -0.87 -4.77 -2.01
N HIS A 164 -1.08 -5.27 -3.22
CA HIS A 164 -0.07 -5.35 -4.27
C HIS A 164 -0.46 -4.56 -5.52
N GLU A 165 -1.64 -3.99 -5.52
CA GLU A 165 -2.15 -3.10 -6.54
C GLU A 165 -1.53 -1.70 -6.35
N HIS A 166 -1.14 -1.07 -7.45
CA HIS A 166 -0.57 0.27 -7.44
C HIS A 166 -1.53 1.27 -8.07
N VAL A 167 -1.47 2.51 -7.61
CA VAL A 167 -2.18 3.60 -8.29
C VAL A 167 -1.53 3.84 -9.65
N VAL A 168 -2.36 3.89 -10.67
CA VAL A 168 -1.99 4.29 -12.04
C VAL A 168 -2.71 5.60 -12.33
N VAL A 169 -1.97 6.61 -12.81
CA VAL A 169 -2.53 7.90 -13.23
C VAL A 169 -2.32 8.13 -14.72
N GLN A 170 -3.28 8.82 -15.33
CA GLN A 170 -3.21 9.25 -16.73
C GLN A 170 -2.58 10.65 -16.79
N GLY A 171 -1.28 10.73 -17.03
CA GLY A 171 -0.53 11.97 -17.14
C GLY A 171 0.84 11.96 -16.46
N ALA A 172 1.52 13.09 -16.50
CA ALA A 172 2.83 13.26 -15.88
C ALA A 172 2.72 13.29 -14.34
N THR A 173 3.79 12.85 -13.67
CA THR A 173 3.83 12.81 -12.20
C THR A 173 5.08 13.51 -11.67
N GLY A 174 4.93 14.20 -10.52
CA GLY A 174 6.01 14.80 -9.74
C GLY A 174 6.42 13.94 -8.54
N ARG A 175 7.29 14.50 -7.70
CA ARG A 175 7.69 13.92 -6.41
C ARG A 175 7.61 14.96 -5.32
N LEU A 176 7.07 14.57 -4.17
CA LEU A 176 7.15 15.36 -2.95
C LEU A 176 8.50 15.12 -2.28
N ARG A 177 8.99 16.12 -1.55
CA ARG A 177 10.21 16.03 -0.73
C ARG A 177 9.91 15.49 0.66
N SER A 178 8.72 15.81 1.19
CA SER A 178 8.22 15.26 2.45
C SER A 178 8.16 13.74 2.37
N GLU A 179 8.50 13.10 3.48
CA GLU A 179 8.47 11.66 3.61
C GLU A 179 7.51 11.27 4.73
N MET A 180 6.70 10.26 4.51
CA MET A 180 5.77 9.78 5.53
C MET A 180 6.35 8.61 6.32
N ASP A 181 6.17 8.62 7.64
CA ASP A 181 6.49 7.49 8.49
C ASP A 181 5.44 6.40 8.36
N HIS A 182 5.86 5.16 8.15
CA HIS A 182 4.97 4.01 7.99
C HIS A 182 5.23 2.98 9.10
N TYR A 183 4.30 2.87 10.03
CA TYR A 183 4.38 2.01 11.22
C TYR A 183 3.75 0.63 11.00
N ALA A 184 4.04 0.02 9.85
CA ALA A 184 3.40 -1.21 9.39
C ALA A 184 3.59 -2.41 10.32
N PHE A 185 4.74 -2.49 11.00
CA PHE A 185 5.12 -3.65 11.80
C PHE A 185 5.71 -3.24 13.16
N PRO A 186 4.85 -2.89 14.12
CA PRO A 186 5.29 -2.55 15.48
C PRO A 186 5.89 -3.76 16.19
N THR A 187 5.47 -4.98 15.85
CA THR A 187 5.95 -6.24 16.44
C THR A 187 6.23 -7.28 15.34
N VAL A 188 7.04 -8.30 15.70
CA VAL A 188 7.27 -9.47 14.82
C VAL A 188 5.99 -10.26 14.60
N GLU A 189 5.12 -10.36 15.59
CA GLU A 189 3.81 -11.02 15.52
C GLU A 189 2.96 -10.41 14.39
N VAL A 190 2.77 -9.09 14.40
CA VAL A 190 2.03 -8.36 13.36
C VAL A 190 2.67 -8.55 11.98
N PHE A 191 4.01 -8.59 11.91
CA PHE A 191 4.70 -8.90 10.66
C PHE A 191 4.31 -10.29 10.12
N ILE A 192 4.40 -11.31 10.99
CA ILE A 192 4.14 -12.70 10.59
C ILE A 192 2.68 -12.88 10.17
N GLU A 193 1.72 -12.33 10.92
CA GLU A 193 0.29 -12.41 10.60
C GLU A 193 -0.03 -11.76 9.25
N LYS A 194 0.44 -10.53 9.01
CA LYS A 194 0.24 -9.83 7.75
C LYS A 194 0.87 -10.61 6.58
N HIS A 195 2.12 -11.08 6.73
CA HIS A 195 2.82 -11.78 5.67
C HIS A 195 2.31 -13.20 5.43
N ASN A 196 1.72 -13.86 6.44
CA ASN A 196 1.01 -15.11 6.23
C ASN A 196 -0.20 -14.93 5.29
N ARG A 197 -0.97 -13.85 5.46
CA ARG A 197 -2.09 -13.50 4.56
C ARG A 197 -1.59 -13.10 3.15
N TYR A 198 -0.55 -12.27 3.08
CA TYR A 198 0.02 -11.84 1.80
C TYR A 198 0.59 -13.00 0.99
N SER A 199 1.22 -13.99 1.66
CA SER A 199 1.73 -15.19 0.98
C SER A 199 0.62 -16.09 0.41
N ASN A 200 -0.57 -16.14 1.04
CA ASN A 200 -1.73 -16.83 0.47
C ASN A 200 -2.16 -16.18 -0.86
N TRP A 201 -2.27 -14.84 -0.87
CA TRP A 201 -2.64 -14.09 -2.06
C TRP A 201 -1.60 -14.23 -3.18
N GLU A 202 -0.30 -14.06 -2.87
CA GLU A 202 0.77 -14.25 -3.87
C GLU A 202 0.76 -15.66 -4.47
N ALA A 203 0.55 -16.67 -3.65
CA ALA A 203 0.50 -18.06 -4.11
C ALA A 203 -0.67 -18.31 -5.07
N ARG A 204 -1.83 -17.73 -4.82
CA ARG A 204 -2.99 -17.81 -5.73
C ARG A 204 -2.72 -17.12 -7.05
N VAL A 205 -2.29 -15.86 -7.02
CA VAL A 205 -1.96 -15.09 -8.24
C VAL A 205 -0.87 -15.81 -9.06
N ALA A 206 0.14 -16.39 -8.40
CA ALA A 206 1.18 -17.15 -9.09
C ALA A 206 0.63 -18.43 -9.73
N THR A 207 -0.34 -19.08 -9.09
CA THR A 207 -0.99 -20.30 -9.61
C THR A 207 -1.91 -19.97 -10.79
N GLU A 208 -2.75 -18.96 -10.69
CA GLU A 208 -3.62 -18.50 -11.79
C GLU A 208 -2.82 -18.10 -13.04
N ARG A 209 -1.74 -17.35 -12.84
CA ARG A 209 -0.84 -16.99 -13.95
C ARG A 209 -0.18 -18.20 -14.58
N TYR A 210 0.18 -19.20 -13.79
CA TYR A 210 0.70 -20.46 -14.31
C TYR A 210 -0.33 -21.18 -15.19
N LEU A 211 -1.57 -21.28 -14.73
CA LEU A 211 -2.67 -21.91 -15.47
C LEU A 211 -3.01 -21.13 -16.75
N ALA A 212 -3.05 -19.80 -16.68
CA ALA A 212 -3.26 -18.95 -17.85
C ALA A 212 -2.15 -19.09 -18.88
N ALA A 213 -0.89 -19.23 -18.45
CA ALA A 213 0.24 -19.50 -19.34
C ALA A 213 0.14 -20.87 -20.02
N SER A 214 -0.27 -21.90 -19.26
CA SER A 214 -0.42 -23.27 -19.76
C SER A 214 -1.59 -23.41 -20.74
N SER A 215 -2.62 -22.57 -20.64
CA SER A 215 -3.80 -22.56 -21.50
C SER A 215 -3.69 -21.63 -22.73
N GLY A 216 -2.54 -20.99 -22.95
CA GLY A 216 -2.33 -20.06 -24.06
C GLY A 216 -3.11 -18.73 -23.98
N LYS A 217 -3.76 -18.45 -22.87
CA LYS A 217 -4.60 -17.26 -22.64
C LYS A 217 -3.82 -16.01 -22.21
N LEU A 218 -2.50 -16.08 -22.08
CA LEU A 218 -1.67 -14.90 -21.77
C LEU A 218 -1.62 -13.96 -22.97
N ARG A 219 -2.43 -12.91 -22.94
CA ARG A 219 -2.26 -11.80 -23.89
C ARG A 219 -0.89 -11.13 -23.66
N SER A 220 -0.12 -11.09 -24.74
CA SER A 220 1.27 -10.61 -24.80
C SER A 220 1.42 -9.08 -24.66
N ASP A 221 0.35 -8.33 -24.37
CA ASP A 221 0.36 -6.89 -24.48
C ASP A 221 0.93 -6.25 -23.22
N THR A 222 2.08 -5.60 -23.42
CA THR A 222 2.72 -4.63 -22.52
C THR A 222 3.06 -5.11 -21.08
N VAL A 223 3.67 -6.28 -20.96
CA VAL A 223 4.27 -6.67 -19.69
C VAL A 223 5.53 -5.84 -19.46
N ASP A 224 5.46 -4.86 -18.57
CA ASP A 224 6.59 -4.04 -18.11
C ASP A 224 7.81 -4.93 -17.81
N ARG A 225 9.01 -4.46 -18.20
CA ARG A 225 10.29 -5.16 -18.01
C ARG A 225 10.47 -5.68 -16.57
N ARG A 226 9.97 -4.92 -15.58
CA ARG A 226 9.97 -5.31 -14.17
C ARG A 226 9.08 -6.53 -13.89
N ARG A 227 7.91 -6.63 -14.55
CA ARG A 227 7.02 -7.79 -14.44
C ARG A 227 7.63 -9.04 -15.07
N LYS A 228 8.32 -8.90 -16.20
CA LYS A 228 9.05 -10.02 -16.84
C LYS A 228 10.17 -10.53 -15.92
N LEU A 229 10.94 -9.63 -15.29
CA LEU A 229 11.96 -9.99 -14.31
C LEU A 229 11.37 -10.67 -13.08
N LYS A 230 10.22 -10.19 -12.58
CA LYS A 230 9.50 -10.84 -11.47
C LYS A 230 9.02 -12.25 -11.83
N LEU A 231 8.52 -12.48 -13.05
CA LEU A 231 8.13 -13.81 -13.52
C LEU A 231 9.34 -14.76 -13.65
N LEU A 232 10.46 -14.24 -14.15
CA LEU A 232 11.71 -15.01 -14.25
C LEU A 232 12.22 -15.37 -12.86
N SER A 233 12.18 -14.43 -11.91
CA SER A 233 12.60 -14.67 -10.53
C SER A 233 11.76 -15.74 -9.81
N GLN A 234 10.48 -15.94 -10.20
CA GLN A 234 9.64 -17.00 -9.62
C GLN A 234 10.12 -18.42 -9.94
N ARG A 235 10.94 -18.58 -10.98
CA ARG A 235 11.55 -19.87 -11.39
C ARG A 235 12.96 -20.06 -10.84
N MET A 236 13.52 -19.05 -10.15
CA MET A 236 14.91 -19.14 -9.67
C MET A 236 15.01 -20.07 -8.46
N PRO A 237 15.95 -21.02 -8.46
CA PRO A 237 16.28 -21.77 -7.26
C PRO A 237 16.81 -20.80 -6.18
N PHE A 238 16.62 -21.16 -4.91
CA PHE A 238 17.11 -20.36 -3.77
C PHE A 238 16.55 -18.93 -3.65
N ARG A 239 15.36 -18.66 -4.22
CA ARG A 239 14.70 -17.33 -4.13
C ARG A 239 14.69 -16.73 -2.71
N PRO A 240 14.42 -17.47 -1.61
CA PRO A 240 14.50 -16.91 -0.26
C PRO A 240 15.92 -16.42 0.11
N LEU A 241 16.95 -17.14 -0.29
CA LEU A 241 18.35 -16.73 -0.06
C LEU A 241 18.68 -15.47 -0.87
N LEU A 242 18.26 -15.43 -2.14
CA LEU A 242 18.46 -14.25 -2.99
C LEU A 242 17.74 -13.02 -2.43
N ARG A 243 16.55 -13.21 -1.85
CA ARG A 243 15.81 -12.13 -1.18
C ARG A 243 16.56 -11.62 0.05
N PHE A 244 17.10 -12.53 0.86
CA PHE A 244 17.95 -12.15 2.00
C PHE A 244 19.17 -11.34 1.54
N LEU A 245 19.93 -11.85 0.58
CA LEU A 245 21.12 -11.16 0.05
C LEU A 245 20.78 -9.81 -0.57
N TYR A 246 19.65 -9.71 -1.28
CA TYR A 246 19.19 -8.44 -1.83
C TYR A 246 18.91 -7.41 -0.74
N VAL A 247 18.12 -7.75 0.29
CA VAL A 247 17.75 -6.81 1.35
C VAL A 247 18.95 -6.52 2.27
N TYR A 248 19.66 -7.53 2.69
CA TYR A 248 20.71 -7.40 3.70
C TYR A 248 22.02 -6.83 3.13
N VAL A 249 22.44 -7.32 1.95
CA VAL A 249 23.71 -6.94 1.33
C VAL A 249 23.52 -5.82 0.32
N TRP A 250 22.68 -6.03 -0.73
CA TRP A 250 22.54 -5.09 -1.82
C TRP A 250 21.90 -3.77 -1.38
N GLN A 251 20.81 -3.83 -0.63
CA GLN A 251 20.19 -2.64 -0.03
C GLN A 251 20.91 -2.16 1.23
N LYS A 252 22.03 -2.76 1.59
CA LYS A 252 22.83 -2.41 2.77
C LYS A 252 22.07 -2.51 4.10
N GLY A 253 21.07 -3.39 4.20
CA GLY A 253 20.29 -3.60 5.41
C GLY A 253 21.14 -3.95 6.65
N PHE A 254 22.38 -4.41 6.46
CA PHE A 254 23.34 -4.61 7.56
C PHE A 254 23.70 -3.31 8.29
N LEU A 255 23.54 -2.14 7.65
CA LEU A 255 23.73 -0.82 8.29
C LEU A 255 22.55 -0.42 9.18
N ASP A 256 21.40 -1.06 9.05
CA ASP A 256 20.24 -0.86 9.91
C ASP A 256 20.31 -1.69 11.21
N GLY A 257 21.44 -2.33 11.47
CA GLY A 257 21.70 -3.07 12.70
C GLY A 257 20.93 -4.40 12.79
N ARG A 258 20.52 -4.75 14.02
CA ARG A 258 19.78 -6.00 14.28
C ARG A 258 18.42 -6.02 13.59
N GLU A 259 17.75 -4.89 13.57
CA GLU A 259 16.43 -4.72 12.92
C GLU A 259 16.54 -5.00 11.42
N GLY A 260 17.58 -4.49 10.76
CA GLY A 260 17.85 -4.77 9.33
C GLY A 260 18.12 -6.25 9.06
N TYR A 261 18.84 -6.95 9.95
CA TYR A 261 19.03 -8.39 9.85
C TYR A 261 17.73 -9.17 9.99
N TYR A 262 16.94 -8.88 11.06
CA TYR A 262 15.67 -9.57 11.28
C TYR A 262 14.69 -9.28 10.14
N PHE A 263 14.61 -8.05 9.67
CA PHE A 263 13.78 -7.67 8.55
C PHE A 263 14.14 -8.47 7.28
N ALA A 264 15.42 -8.56 6.94
CA ALA A 264 15.88 -9.33 5.79
C ALA A 264 15.56 -10.84 5.91
N ARG A 265 15.73 -11.41 7.12
CA ARG A 265 15.40 -12.83 7.39
C ARG A 265 13.91 -13.09 7.30
N LEU A 266 13.08 -12.21 7.87
CA LEU A 266 11.62 -12.33 7.81
C LEU A 266 11.09 -12.21 6.38
N HIS A 267 11.66 -11.32 5.56
CA HIS A 267 11.33 -11.25 4.14
C HIS A 267 11.76 -12.50 3.36
N ALA A 268 12.89 -13.11 3.70
CA ALA A 268 13.29 -14.40 3.11
C ALA A 268 12.32 -15.51 3.50
N THR A 269 11.85 -15.53 4.75
CA THR A 269 10.82 -16.46 5.22
C THR A 269 9.50 -16.27 4.50
N TYR A 270 9.08 -15.02 4.29
CA TYR A 270 7.89 -14.70 3.48
C TYR A 270 7.99 -15.24 2.04
N GLU A 271 9.14 -15.07 1.39
CA GLU A 271 9.38 -15.64 0.07
C GLU A 271 9.31 -17.19 0.07
N PHE A 272 9.84 -17.82 1.11
CA PHE A 272 9.73 -19.27 1.28
C PHE A 272 8.27 -19.72 1.45
N LEU A 273 7.50 -19.02 2.30
CA LEU A 273 6.07 -19.33 2.50
C LEU A 273 5.27 -19.16 1.20
N SER A 274 5.54 -18.11 0.43
CA SER A 274 4.88 -17.89 -0.86
C SER A 274 5.16 -19.03 -1.86
N LEU A 275 6.38 -19.54 -1.90
CA LEU A 275 6.76 -20.68 -2.73
C LEU A 275 6.10 -21.98 -2.27
N ALA A 276 6.14 -22.26 -0.96
CA ALA A 276 5.57 -23.48 -0.38
C ALA A 276 4.06 -23.55 -0.62
N LYS A 277 3.34 -22.44 -0.39
CA LYS A 277 1.89 -22.33 -0.63
C LYS A 277 1.56 -22.42 -2.12
N THR A 278 2.39 -21.85 -3.00
CA THR A 278 2.20 -21.98 -4.47
C THR A 278 2.30 -23.45 -4.89
N TYR A 279 3.28 -24.19 -4.34
CA TYR A 279 3.40 -25.62 -4.58
C TYR A 279 2.17 -26.39 -4.07
N GLU A 280 1.73 -26.11 -2.85
CA GLU A 280 0.54 -26.73 -2.25
C GLU A 280 -0.71 -26.52 -3.09
N PHE A 281 -0.99 -25.27 -3.51
CA PHE A 281 -2.16 -24.96 -4.36
C PHE A 281 -2.11 -25.69 -5.69
N ARG A 282 -0.95 -25.73 -6.35
CA ARG A 282 -0.80 -26.45 -7.63
C ARG A 282 -1.01 -27.96 -7.47
N LYS A 283 -0.51 -28.53 -6.37
CA LYS A 283 -0.68 -29.95 -6.08
C LYS A 283 -2.15 -30.33 -5.86
N ARG A 284 -2.92 -29.48 -5.16
CA ARG A 284 -4.36 -29.69 -4.97
C ARG A 284 -5.09 -29.66 -6.30
N LEU A 285 -4.84 -28.67 -7.17
CA LEU A 285 -5.45 -28.55 -8.49
C LEU A 285 -5.10 -29.69 -9.47
N SER A 286 -4.03 -30.42 -9.24
CA SER A 286 -3.66 -31.59 -10.06
C SER A 286 -4.23 -32.89 -9.54
N ALA A 287 -4.86 -32.88 -8.35
CA ALA A 287 -5.48 -34.06 -7.74
C ALA A 287 -7.00 -34.11 -7.96
N ASP A 288 -7.59 -32.98 -8.35
CA ASP A 288 -8.97 -32.81 -8.81
C ASP A 288 -9.04 -32.98 -10.35
#